data_62af675100f186cc8a1290c401de0ebc
#
_entry.id   62af675100f186cc8a1290c401de0ebc
#
_cell.length_a   1.000
_cell.length_b   1.000
_cell.length_c   1.000
_cell.angle_alpha   90.00
_cell.angle_beta   90.00
_cell.angle_gamma   90.00
#
_symmetry.space_group_name_H-M   'P 1'
#
loop_
_entity.id
_entity.type
_entity.pdbx_description
1 polymer ?
#
loop_
_entity_poly.entity_id
_entity_poly.type
_entity_poly.pdbx_seq_one_letter_code
_entity_poly.pdbx_strand_id
1 'polypeptide(L)'
;MAKKKKTSAKKTVKKEVKKAAKKHPVAFLIVALVVLLVIGGATGFYYFYYLPKHAAPGPEKDSKEDSSSSWVVPPSSSETSSSTSTSHDSQTKEMDPISFHFLTLGNANNGDSIYIKAGENDILMDAGSKSGSASTIAKALKEYVTDGKLEYVICTHAHSDHYSGMFGNADSAFDGGRNGILYQFKVDQYIDFAYMNKVTVDSNKKEVKLHNADVSSSFFGNTTEAYKYVSSREFAVSKGTKWSTIDSLENSSAGNPVIPLGKNLSMEFLKTKYHETGSTEENNNSIVTLFHQGDSQFLFTGDLEESGIASLLDLNPSLGHVRLFKAGHHGSINANPKELYERITPEVVTICASAGVSEFTTDGENVMPYQATIDIIAKYTSNVFCTTYGDFLNSKGKVGNPYDLNGRINLYYDSLGNVSVNNSANNIVLKDSVWFNKTGDIYKTVDPNKPNRTWPEGKSMYSDSLPLHA
;
A
#
# COMPACT_ATOMS: atom_id res chain seq x y z
N MET A 1 35.83 -24.18 -4.07
CA MET A 1 35.62 -25.05 -2.87
C MET A 1 34.15 -25.16 -2.44
N ALA A 2 33.26 -24.19 -2.66
CA ALA A 2 31.83 -24.22 -2.23
C ALA A 2 30.94 -25.27 -2.94
N LYS A 3 31.19 -25.58 -4.21
CA LYS A 3 30.39 -26.59 -4.96
C LYS A 3 30.61 -28.03 -4.44
N LYS A 4 31.81 -28.37 -3.95
CA LYS A 4 32.08 -29.70 -3.35
C LYS A 4 31.38 -29.88 -1.98
N LYS A 5 31.18 -28.83 -1.17
CA LYS A 5 30.47 -28.91 0.12
C LYS A 5 28.96 -29.14 -0.04
N LYS A 6 28.28 -28.51 -1.04
CA LYS A 6 26.85 -28.71 -1.28
C LYS A 6 26.50 -30.13 -1.77
N THR A 7 27.36 -30.74 -2.57
CA THR A 7 27.18 -32.14 -3.05
C THR A 7 27.39 -33.16 -1.94
N SER A 8 28.28 -32.89 -1.01
CA SER A 8 28.51 -33.75 0.15
C SER A 8 27.32 -33.73 1.11
N ALA A 9 26.80 -32.56 1.44
CA ALA A 9 25.63 -32.40 2.32
C ALA A 9 24.38 -33.09 1.76
N LYS A 10 24.08 -32.93 0.45
CA LYS A 10 22.97 -33.64 -0.19
C LYS A 10 23.11 -35.17 -0.16
N LYS A 11 24.32 -35.70 -0.31
CA LYS A 11 24.58 -37.16 -0.20
C LYS A 11 24.37 -37.65 1.22
N THR A 12 24.78 -36.89 2.23
CA THR A 12 24.65 -37.26 3.65
C THR A 12 23.18 -37.26 4.05
N VAL A 13 22.40 -36.23 3.71
CA VAL A 13 20.93 -36.15 3.97
C VAL A 13 20.20 -37.32 3.31
N LYS A 14 20.49 -37.63 2.04
CA LYS A 14 19.88 -38.74 1.31
C LYS A 14 20.17 -40.11 1.94
N LYS A 15 21.35 -40.27 2.58
CA LYS A 15 21.79 -41.49 3.28
C LYS A 15 21.04 -41.61 4.63
N GLU A 16 20.90 -40.53 5.37
CA GLU A 16 20.19 -40.51 6.66
C GLU A 16 18.68 -40.74 6.49
N VAL A 17 18.04 -40.11 5.45
CA VAL A 17 16.63 -40.34 5.12
C VAL A 17 16.39 -41.81 4.75
N LYS A 18 17.28 -42.45 3.96
CA LYS A 18 17.15 -43.88 3.64
C LYS A 18 17.36 -44.77 4.87
N LYS A 19 18.19 -44.37 5.84
CA LYS A 19 18.40 -45.09 7.09
C LYS A 19 17.24 -44.98 8.04
N ALA A 20 16.62 -43.79 8.13
CA ALA A 20 15.39 -43.57 8.89
C ALA A 20 14.19 -44.34 8.31
N ALA A 21 14.01 -44.35 6.99
CA ALA A 21 12.97 -45.12 6.31
C ALA A 21 13.08 -46.62 6.54
N LYS A 22 14.32 -47.15 6.64
CA LYS A 22 14.58 -48.57 6.97
C LYS A 22 14.31 -48.93 8.44
N LYS A 23 14.51 -47.97 9.36
CA LYS A 23 14.36 -48.18 10.81
C LYS A 23 12.91 -48.08 11.27
N HIS A 24 12.10 -47.24 10.62
CA HIS A 24 10.72 -46.96 10.97
C HIS A 24 9.83 -46.87 9.72
N PRO A 25 9.63 -47.98 8.98
CA PRO A 25 8.99 -47.95 7.68
C PRO A 25 7.51 -47.47 7.76
N VAL A 26 6.80 -47.82 8.82
CA VAL A 26 5.41 -47.42 9.01
C VAL A 26 5.27 -45.93 9.29
N ALA A 27 6.12 -45.38 10.16
CA ALA A 27 6.12 -43.93 10.46
C ALA A 27 6.48 -43.10 9.22
N PHE A 28 7.42 -43.58 8.41
CA PHE A 28 7.79 -42.92 7.16
C PHE A 28 6.65 -42.95 6.13
N LEU A 29 5.93 -44.04 6.05
CA LEU A 29 4.75 -44.20 5.18
C LEU A 29 3.61 -43.26 5.60
N ILE A 30 3.37 -43.11 6.90
CA ILE A 30 2.35 -42.20 7.45
C ILE A 30 2.69 -40.76 7.12
N VAL A 31 3.94 -40.33 7.34
CA VAL A 31 4.38 -38.98 7.01
C VAL A 31 4.26 -38.70 5.51
N ALA A 32 4.64 -39.64 4.66
CA ALA A 32 4.50 -39.51 3.21
C ALA A 32 3.03 -39.39 2.79
N LEU A 33 2.14 -40.16 3.41
CA LEU A 33 0.69 -40.15 3.14
C LEU A 33 0.05 -38.82 3.59
N VAL A 34 0.45 -38.29 4.74
CA VAL A 34 -0.02 -36.99 5.22
C VAL A 34 0.42 -35.86 4.28
N VAL A 35 1.67 -35.89 3.81
CA VAL A 35 2.19 -34.89 2.84
C VAL A 35 1.42 -34.98 1.51
N LEU A 36 1.12 -36.19 1.03
CA LEU A 36 0.31 -36.38 -0.19
C LEU A 36 -1.14 -35.92 0.00
N LEU A 37 -1.75 -36.13 1.17
CA LEU A 37 -3.09 -35.66 1.48
C LEU A 37 -3.16 -34.14 1.57
N VAL A 38 -2.14 -33.49 2.13
CA VAL A 38 -2.07 -32.02 2.20
C VAL A 38 -1.91 -31.42 0.79
N ILE A 39 -1.03 -31.99 -0.04
CA ILE A 39 -0.82 -31.54 -1.42
C ILE A 39 -2.09 -31.84 -2.26
N GLY A 40 -2.68 -33.02 -2.12
CA GLY A 40 -3.90 -33.42 -2.83
C GLY A 40 -5.12 -32.60 -2.38
N GLY A 41 -5.22 -32.28 -1.09
CA GLY A 41 -6.27 -31.43 -0.54
C GLY A 41 -6.19 -29.98 -1.07
N ALA A 42 -4.99 -29.41 -1.08
CA ALA A 42 -4.76 -28.06 -1.63
C ALA A 42 -5.07 -27.99 -3.14
N THR A 43 -4.62 -29.01 -3.91
CA THR A 43 -4.89 -29.09 -5.35
C THR A 43 -6.38 -29.35 -5.62
N GLY A 44 -7.03 -30.23 -4.84
CA GLY A 44 -8.47 -30.50 -4.94
C GLY A 44 -9.29 -29.26 -4.60
N PHE A 45 -8.96 -28.52 -3.54
CA PHE A 45 -9.63 -27.29 -3.19
C PHE A 45 -9.48 -26.24 -4.31
N TYR A 46 -8.29 -26.09 -4.88
CA TYR A 46 -8.06 -25.18 -5.98
C TYR A 46 -8.88 -25.54 -7.21
N TYR A 47 -8.85 -26.81 -7.67
CA TYR A 47 -9.56 -27.24 -8.90
C TYR A 47 -11.07 -27.38 -8.73
N PHE A 48 -11.57 -27.82 -7.59
CA PHE A 48 -13.01 -28.11 -7.42
C PHE A 48 -13.79 -27.01 -6.71
N TYR A 49 -13.14 -26.13 -5.95
CA TYR A 49 -13.80 -25.08 -5.19
C TYR A 49 -13.44 -23.68 -5.69
N TYR A 50 -12.17 -23.39 -5.95
CA TYR A 50 -11.70 -22.05 -6.32
C TYR A 50 -11.91 -21.76 -7.80
N LEU A 51 -11.45 -22.63 -8.71
CA LEU A 51 -11.57 -22.44 -10.16
C LEU A 51 -13.02 -22.26 -10.67
N PRO A 52 -14.03 -23.05 -10.21
CA PRO A 52 -15.41 -22.85 -10.67
C PRO A 52 -16.07 -21.56 -10.21
N LYS A 53 -15.58 -20.96 -9.12
CA LYS A 53 -16.11 -19.67 -8.61
C LYS A 53 -15.48 -18.45 -9.26
N HIS A 54 -14.33 -18.62 -9.90
CA HIS A 54 -13.53 -17.54 -10.49
C HIS A 54 -13.26 -17.71 -11.99
N ALA A 55 -13.79 -18.74 -12.63
CA ALA A 55 -13.73 -18.89 -14.08
C ALA A 55 -14.71 -17.89 -14.73
N ALA A 56 -14.20 -17.09 -15.66
CA ALA A 56 -15.03 -16.20 -16.48
C ALA A 56 -16.10 -17.03 -17.23
N PRO A 57 -17.35 -16.55 -17.37
CA PRO A 57 -18.35 -17.23 -18.15
C PRO A 57 -17.91 -17.25 -19.61
N GLY A 58 -17.92 -18.46 -20.19
CA GLY A 58 -17.66 -18.65 -21.61
C GLY A 58 -18.78 -18.03 -22.47
N PRO A 59 -18.51 -17.75 -23.76
CA PRO A 59 -19.46 -17.07 -24.62
C PRO A 59 -20.74 -17.88 -24.79
N GLU A 60 -21.86 -17.28 -24.42
CA GLU A 60 -23.20 -17.83 -24.68
C GLU A 60 -23.49 -17.85 -26.16
N LYS A 61 -24.05 -18.96 -26.63
CA LYS A 61 -24.56 -19.11 -28.00
C LYS A 61 -25.87 -18.36 -28.17
N ASP A 62 -25.90 -17.49 -29.17
CA ASP A 62 -27.10 -16.82 -29.66
C ASP A 62 -28.30 -17.76 -29.85
N SER A 63 -29.40 -17.49 -29.19
CA SER A 63 -30.72 -17.86 -29.59
C SER A 63 -31.55 -16.59 -29.77
N LYS A 64 -31.92 -16.31 -31.03
CA LYS A 64 -32.82 -15.23 -31.40
C LYS A 64 -34.23 -15.53 -30.89
N GLU A 65 -34.84 -14.57 -30.21
CA GLU A 65 -36.30 -14.36 -30.27
C GLU A 65 -36.62 -12.88 -30.29
N ASP A 66 -37.41 -12.53 -31.29
CA ASP A 66 -38.00 -11.25 -31.57
C ASP A 66 -39.04 -10.87 -30.50
N SER A 67 -38.98 -9.67 -29.94
CA SER A 67 -40.20 -8.96 -29.53
C SER A 67 -39.98 -7.45 -29.52
N SER A 68 -40.61 -6.81 -30.44
CA SER A 68 -40.80 -5.36 -30.58
C SER A 68 -41.57 -4.76 -29.38
N SER A 69 -41.01 -3.75 -28.73
CA SER A 69 -41.87 -2.76 -28.00
C SER A 69 -41.31 -1.37 -28.23
N SER A 70 -42.15 -0.58 -28.91
CA SER A 70 -42.01 0.82 -29.22
C SER A 70 -42.05 1.68 -27.95
N TRP A 71 -41.07 2.53 -27.73
CA TRP A 71 -41.15 3.62 -26.77
C TRP A 71 -41.47 4.92 -27.50
N VAL A 72 -42.62 5.50 -27.14
CA VAL A 72 -43.13 6.77 -27.61
C VAL A 72 -42.40 7.90 -26.90
N VAL A 73 -41.84 8.83 -27.67
CA VAL A 73 -41.23 10.07 -27.17
C VAL A 73 -42.36 11.13 -27.08
N PRO A 74 -42.54 11.81 -25.91
CA PRO A 74 -43.45 12.94 -25.84
C PRO A 74 -42.81 14.21 -26.44
N PRO A 75 -43.60 15.11 -27.02
CA PRO A 75 -43.10 16.32 -27.69
C PRO A 75 -42.65 17.39 -26.71
N SER A 76 -41.60 18.11 -27.07
CA SER A 76 -41.06 19.28 -26.38
C SER A 76 -42.06 20.47 -26.49
N SER A 77 -42.51 20.98 -25.36
CA SER A 77 -43.13 22.30 -25.28
C SER A 77 -42.09 23.37 -24.99
N SER A 78 -41.92 24.28 -25.92
CA SER A 78 -41.17 25.52 -25.75
C SER A 78 -41.99 26.50 -24.89
N GLU A 79 -41.53 26.80 -23.69
CA GLU A 79 -41.97 27.99 -22.98
C GLU A 79 -40.77 28.93 -22.76
N THR A 80 -40.95 30.11 -23.35
CA THR A 80 -40.11 31.28 -23.17
C THR A 80 -40.40 31.86 -21.80
N SER A 81 -39.46 31.83 -20.87
CA SER A 81 -39.59 32.60 -19.63
C SER A 81 -38.32 33.44 -19.41
N SER A 82 -38.61 34.71 -19.19
CA SER A 82 -37.73 35.82 -18.91
C SER A 82 -36.68 35.53 -17.86
N SER A 83 -35.42 35.85 -18.19
CA SER A 83 -34.28 35.86 -17.32
C SER A 83 -34.41 36.91 -16.20
N THR A 84 -34.74 36.47 -15.01
CA THR A 84 -34.34 37.19 -13.80
C THR A 84 -33.00 36.64 -13.35
N SER A 85 -31.94 37.40 -13.54
CA SER A 85 -30.62 37.09 -13.06
C SER A 85 -30.63 37.20 -11.52
N THR A 86 -30.91 36.11 -10.84
CA THR A 86 -30.46 35.92 -9.46
C THR A 86 -29.00 35.53 -9.53
N SER A 87 -28.14 36.49 -9.23
CA SER A 87 -26.74 36.20 -8.90
C SER A 87 -26.72 35.24 -7.70
N HIS A 88 -26.55 33.94 -7.97
CA HIS A 88 -26.07 33.03 -6.97
C HIS A 88 -24.59 33.40 -6.76
N ASP A 89 -24.38 34.21 -5.72
CA ASP A 89 -23.10 34.41 -5.10
C ASP A 89 -22.72 33.06 -4.48
N SER A 90 -22.17 32.18 -5.31
CA SER A 90 -21.47 30.98 -4.82
C SER A 90 -20.18 31.49 -4.18
N GLN A 91 -20.28 31.89 -2.90
CA GLN A 91 -19.08 32.04 -2.09
C GLN A 91 -18.33 30.72 -2.15
N THR A 92 -17.29 30.64 -2.97
CA THR A 92 -16.33 29.56 -2.97
C THR A 92 -15.81 29.46 -1.54
N LYS A 93 -16.19 28.41 -0.86
CA LYS A 93 -15.88 28.21 0.56
C LYS A 93 -14.36 27.99 0.62
N GLU A 94 -13.64 29.00 1.03
CA GLU A 94 -12.17 28.96 1.12
C GLU A 94 -11.72 27.78 2.00
N MET A 95 -10.74 27.01 1.54
CA MET A 95 -10.18 25.82 2.18
C MET A 95 -8.68 26.01 2.38
N ASP A 96 -8.13 25.39 3.39
CA ASP A 96 -6.69 25.30 3.49
C ASP A 96 -6.13 24.35 2.42
N PRO A 97 -4.97 24.65 1.82
CA PRO A 97 -4.37 23.78 0.81
C PRO A 97 -3.87 22.48 1.44
N ILE A 98 -3.81 21.42 0.61
CA ILE A 98 -3.20 20.14 0.97
C ILE A 98 -2.28 19.68 -0.14
N SER A 99 -1.14 19.08 0.22
CA SER A 99 -0.23 18.46 -0.75
C SER A 99 0.24 17.11 -0.25
N PHE A 100 0.48 16.22 -1.20
CA PHE A 100 0.92 14.84 -0.96
C PHE A 100 2.24 14.60 -1.68
N HIS A 101 3.24 14.13 -0.95
CA HIS A 101 4.60 13.89 -1.44
C HIS A 101 4.98 12.44 -1.17
N PHE A 102 4.96 11.61 -2.20
CA PHE A 102 5.33 10.20 -2.13
C PHE A 102 6.84 10.10 -2.29
N LEU A 103 7.53 9.75 -1.21
CA LEU A 103 8.97 9.84 -1.14
C LEU A 103 9.66 8.61 -1.75
N THR A 104 10.82 8.82 -2.36
CA THR A 104 11.71 7.72 -2.75
C THR A 104 12.46 7.19 -1.54
N LEU A 105 12.74 5.90 -1.51
CA LEU A 105 13.31 5.20 -0.34
C LEU A 105 14.82 4.99 -0.41
N GLY A 106 15.45 5.40 -1.54
CA GLY A 106 16.90 5.27 -1.75
C GLY A 106 17.39 3.84 -1.99
N ASN A 107 16.47 2.91 -2.27
CA ASN A 107 16.78 1.52 -2.60
C ASN A 107 15.71 0.93 -3.53
N ALA A 108 15.97 -0.24 -4.09
CA ALA A 108 15.08 -0.92 -5.03
C ALA A 108 14.15 -1.94 -4.33
N ASN A 109 13.65 -1.63 -3.15
CA ASN A 109 12.60 -2.41 -2.49
C ASN A 109 11.29 -1.63 -2.53
N ASN A 110 10.17 -2.34 -2.48
CA ASN A 110 8.88 -1.72 -2.26
C ASN A 110 8.79 -1.15 -0.85
N GLY A 111 7.85 -0.28 -0.60
CA GLY A 111 7.60 0.32 0.70
C GLY A 111 6.97 1.70 0.57
N ASP A 112 6.38 2.18 1.66
CA ASP A 112 5.69 3.45 1.71
C ASP A 112 6.42 4.48 2.57
N SER A 113 6.44 5.71 2.10
CA SER A 113 6.73 6.90 2.90
C SER A 113 6.11 8.10 2.22
N ILE A 114 5.13 8.71 2.88
CA ILE A 114 4.31 9.77 2.30
C ILE A 114 4.33 10.95 3.26
N TYR A 115 4.92 12.06 2.82
CA TYR A 115 4.81 13.32 3.53
C TYR A 115 3.58 14.08 3.03
N ILE A 116 2.81 14.65 3.95
CA ILE A 116 1.58 15.38 3.65
C ILE A 116 1.65 16.73 4.36
N LYS A 117 1.57 17.83 3.58
CA LYS A 117 1.35 19.15 4.13
C LYS A 117 -0.13 19.46 4.08
N ALA A 118 -0.77 19.57 5.24
CA ALA A 118 -2.20 19.79 5.37
C ALA A 118 -2.46 21.07 6.18
N GLY A 119 -2.70 22.19 5.48
CA GLY A 119 -2.67 23.50 6.09
C GLY A 119 -1.32 23.75 6.77
N GLU A 120 -1.33 24.01 8.09
CA GLU A 120 -0.08 24.20 8.86
C GLU A 120 0.55 22.89 9.35
N ASN A 121 -0.13 21.73 9.19
CA ASN A 121 0.33 20.48 9.74
C ASN A 121 1.30 19.75 8.80
N ASP A 122 2.40 19.27 9.37
CA ASP A 122 3.37 18.39 8.75
C ASP A 122 3.11 16.95 9.21
N ILE A 123 2.71 16.07 8.28
CA ILE A 123 2.28 14.71 8.55
C ILE A 123 3.17 13.74 7.80
N LEU A 124 3.65 12.68 8.46
CA LEU A 124 4.33 11.57 7.80
C LEU A 124 3.52 10.29 7.95
N MET A 125 3.20 9.64 6.84
CA MET A 125 2.60 8.32 6.81
C MET A 125 3.63 7.32 6.33
N ASP A 126 3.98 6.35 7.17
CA ASP A 126 4.99 5.31 6.98
C ASP A 126 6.42 5.83 6.74
N ALA A 127 7.40 4.97 6.94
CA ALA A 127 8.81 5.22 6.71
C ALA A 127 9.53 3.91 6.32
N GLY A 128 9.00 3.20 5.28
CA GLY A 128 9.61 1.97 4.75
C GLY A 128 10.92 2.26 4.06
N SER A 129 11.59 1.36 3.44
CA SER A 129 11.42 -0.07 3.22
C SER A 129 12.47 -0.87 4.02
N LYS A 130 13.54 -0.22 4.44
CA LYS A 130 14.65 -0.75 5.23
C LYS A 130 15.08 0.32 6.23
N SER A 131 15.78 -0.07 7.28
CA SER A 131 16.35 0.90 8.23
C SER A 131 17.23 1.96 7.54
N GLY A 132 17.91 1.61 6.45
CA GLY A 132 18.70 2.56 5.64
C GLY A 132 17.87 3.64 4.93
N SER A 133 16.58 3.41 4.69
CA SER A 133 15.68 4.40 4.08
C SER A 133 15.51 5.65 4.94
N ALA A 134 15.68 5.54 6.26
CA ALA A 134 15.57 6.65 7.20
C ALA A 134 16.38 7.88 6.78
N SER A 135 17.62 7.67 6.32
CA SER A 135 18.50 8.77 5.89
C SER A 135 17.97 9.49 4.65
N THR A 136 17.44 8.73 3.67
CA THR A 136 16.88 9.30 2.44
C THR A 136 15.57 10.05 2.74
N ILE A 137 14.70 9.43 3.54
CA ILE A 137 13.41 10.02 3.96
C ILE A 137 13.67 11.29 4.78
N ALA A 138 14.55 11.24 5.78
CA ALA A 138 14.86 12.40 6.62
C ALA A 138 15.47 13.56 5.82
N LYS A 139 16.30 13.24 4.81
CA LYS A 139 16.84 14.27 3.90
C LYS A 139 15.71 14.94 3.12
N ALA A 140 14.78 14.18 2.57
CA ALA A 140 13.65 14.72 1.85
C ALA A 140 12.73 15.55 2.76
N LEU A 141 12.40 15.03 3.96
CA LEU A 141 11.57 15.74 4.93
C LEU A 141 12.14 17.09 5.33
N LYS A 142 13.46 17.22 5.50
CA LYS A 142 14.12 18.50 5.85
C LYS A 142 13.97 19.60 4.78
N GLU A 143 13.56 19.24 3.57
CA GLU A 143 13.23 20.20 2.52
C GLU A 143 11.85 20.85 2.76
N TYR A 144 10.96 20.17 3.48
CA TYR A 144 9.59 20.60 3.77
C TYR A 144 9.40 21.04 5.22
N VAL A 145 9.89 20.25 6.16
CA VAL A 145 9.71 20.39 7.62
C VAL A 145 10.86 21.26 8.16
N THR A 146 10.72 22.57 8.04
CA THR A 146 11.81 23.53 8.32
C THR A 146 12.02 23.81 9.80
N ASP A 147 11.00 23.58 10.64
CA ASP A 147 11.04 23.71 12.10
C ASP A 147 11.48 22.41 12.82
N GLY A 148 11.64 21.31 12.04
CA GLY A 148 12.03 20.01 12.57
C GLY A 148 10.93 19.26 13.32
N LYS A 149 9.65 19.67 13.15
CA LYS A 149 8.50 19.08 13.85
C LYS A 149 7.51 18.44 12.87
N LEU A 150 7.02 17.27 13.22
CA LEU A 150 5.90 16.60 12.60
C LEU A 150 4.72 16.62 13.57
N GLU A 151 3.60 17.24 13.20
CA GLU A 151 2.39 17.23 14.01
C GLU A 151 1.86 15.81 14.17
N TYR A 152 1.93 15.04 13.09
CA TYR A 152 1.46 13.65 13.10
C TYR A 152 2.46 12.74 12.40
N VAL A 153 2.69 11.58 13.01
CA VAL A 153 3.30 10.43 12.32
C VAL A 153 2.33 9.27 12.42
N ILE A 154 2.03 8.64 11.29
CA ILE A 154 1.12 7.50 11.18
C ILE A 154 1.95 6.31 10.69
N CYS A 155 1.88 5.17 11.39
CA CYS A 155 2.42 3.91 10.90
C CYS A 155 1.26 2.96 10.63
N THR A 156 1.07 2.58 9.37
CA THR A 156 -0.15 1.89 8.95
C THR A 156 -0.25 0.47 9.50
N HIS A 157 0.83 -0.32 9.43
CA HIS A 157 0.86 -1.70 9.93
C HIS A 157 2.30 -2.18 10.20
N ALA A 158 2.44 -3.39 10.74
CA ALA A 158 3.71 -3.90 11.27
C ALA A 158 4.57 -4.65 10.24
N HIS A 159 4.61 -4.23 8.97
CA HIS A 159 5.60 -4.71 8.02
C HIS A 159 6.81 -3.78 7.93
N SER A 160 7.97 -4.39 7.67
CA SER A 160 9.26 -3.67 7.68
C SER A 160 9.38 -2.60 6.62
N ASP A 161 8.67 -2.72 5.53
CA ASP A 161 8.59 -1.78 4.42
C ASP A 161 7.67 -0.57 4.70
N HIS A 162 7.07 -0.52 5.88
CA HIS A 162 6.30 0.61 6.41
C HIS A 162 6.93 1.25 7.64
N TYR A 163 7.59 0.47 8.52
CA TYR A 163 8.09 1.01 9.79
C TYR A 163 9.62 1.10 9.91
N SER A 164 10.43 0.44 9.05
CA SER A 164 11.88 0.31 9.33
C SER A 164 12.62 1.64 9.41
N GLY A 165 12.17 2.66 8.68
CA GLY A 165 12.73 4.00 8.75
C GLY A 165 12.38 4.75 10.03
N MET A 166 11.34 4.33 10.77
CA MET A 166 11.00 4.96 12.05
C MET A 166 12.15 4.81 13.05
N PHE A 167 12.79 3.63 13.10
CA PHE A 167 13.94 3.40 13.97
C PHE A 167 15.29 3.60 13.29
N GLY A 168 15.41 3.48 11.97
CA GLY A 168 16.66 3.67 11.22
C GLY A 168 17.79 2.72 11.64
N ASN A 169 19.02 3.09 11.33
CA ASN A 169 20.24 2.38 11.74
C ASN A 169 20.76 2.88 13.09
N ALA A 170 21.62 2.09 13.73
CA ALA A 170 22.41 2.57 14.87
C ALA A 170 23.34 3.70 14.41
N ASP A 171 23.30 4.83 15.13
CA ASP A 171 24.10 6.01 14.83
C ASP A 171 24.26 6.86 16.11
N SER A 172 25.46 6.90 16.64
CA SER A 172 25.77 7.62 17.88
C SER A 172 25.76 9.15 17.74
N ALA A 173 25.63 9.68 16.53
CA ALA A 173 25.51 11.11 16.30
C ALA A 173 24.14 11.65 16.70
N PHE A 174 23.14 10.77 16.87
CA PHE A 174 21.79 11.14 17.26
C PHE A 174 21.50 10.77 18.73
N ASP A 175 20.71 11.58 19.39
CA ASP A 175 20.18 11.25 20.70
C ASP A 175 19.38 9.93 20.62
N GLY A 176 19.54 9.06 21.59
CA GLY A 176 18.99 7.70 21.56
C GLY A 176 19.76 6.72 20.67
N GLY A 177 20.86 7.15 20.01
CA GLY A 177 21.80 6.28 19.30
C GLY A 177 21.31 5.68 17.98
N ARG A 178 20.34 6.32 17.33
CA ARG A 178 19.78 5.86 16.04
C ARG A 178 19.42 7.04 15.14
N ASN A 179 19.42 6.81 13.81
CA ASN A 179 19.11 7.83 12.80
C ASN A 179 17.70 7.67 12.19
N GLY A 180 16.78 7.02 12.88
CA GLY A 180 15.38 6.90 12.45
C GLY A 180 14.61 8.22 12.52
N ILE A 181 13.45 8.27 11.87
CA ILE A 181 12.60 9.47 11.86
C ILE A 181 12.24 9.90 13.29
N LEU A 182 11.89 8.95 14.16
CA LEU A 182 11.53 9.22 15.56
C LEU A 182 12.69 9.74 16.42
N TYR A 183 13.91 9.74 15.91
CA TYR A 183 15.11 10.30 16.56
C TYR A 183 15.58 11.62 15.96
N GLN A 184 15.10 11.95 14.74
CA GLN A 184 15.55 13.14 14.01
C GLN A 184 14.53 14.27 14.03
N PHE A 185 13.25 13.97 14.23
CA PHE A 185 12.18 14.95 14.24
C PHE A 185 11.45 14.91 15.59
N LYS A 186 11.02 16.10 16.04
CA LYS A 186 10.04 16.16 17.11
C LYS A 186 8.69 15.70 16.56
N VAL A 187 7.99 14.82 17.25
CA VAL A 187 6.67 14.33 16.86
C VAL A 187 5.68 14.74 17.94
N ASP A 188 4.60 15.44 17.57
CA ASP A 188 3.58 15.82 18.54
C ASP A 188 2.64 14.63 18.83
N GLN A 189 2.14 13.96 17.80
CA GLN A 189 1.32 12.75 17.97
C GLN A 189 1.78 11.62 17.04
N TYR A 190 2.00 10.45 17.61
CA TYR A 190 2.28 9.21 16.89
C TYR A 190 1.06 8.30 16.96
N ILE A 191 0.53 7.91 15.79
CA ILE A 191 -0.64 7.04 15.65
C ILE A 191 -0.16 5.78 14.96
N ASP A 192 -0.38 4.62 15.56
CA ASP A 192 0.01 3.36 14.96
C ASP A 192 -1.08 2.28 15.05
N PHE A 193 -0.82 1.16 14.41
CA PHE A 193 -1.68 0.00 14.35
C PHE A 193 -1.94 -0.58 15.75
N ALA A 194 -3.14 -1.15 15.96
CA ALA A 194 -3.50 -1.77 17.22
C ALA A 194 -2.82 -3.13 17.44
N TYR A 195 -2.67 -3.91 16.39
CA TYR A 195 -2.19 -5.29 16.40
C TYR A 195 -0.98 -5.48 15.51
N MET A 196 -0.12 -6.43 15.88
CA MET A 196 0.98 -6.92 15.07
C MET A 196 1.04 -8.44 15.15
N ASN A 197 1.23 -9.09 14.00
CA ASN A 197 1.35 -10.56 13.92
C ASN A 197 2.76 -11.09 14.14
N LYS A 198 3.77 -10.24 14.22
CA LYS A 198 5.10 -10.71 14.54
C LYS A 198 5.12 -11.35 15.91
N VAL A 199 5.39 -12.64 15.89
CA VAL A 199 5.61 -13.42 17.10
C VAL A 199 6.95 -13.00 17.69
N THR A 200 6.92 -12.40 18.87
CA THR A 200 8.12 -12.11 19.64
C THR A 200 8.39 -13.30 20.53
N VAL A 201 9.63 -13.76 20.54
CA VAL A 201 10.07 -14.84 21.42
C VAL A 201 10.63 -14.18 22.68
N ASP A 202 10.01 -14.44 23.84
CA ASP A 202 10.52 -14.01 25.15
C ASP A 202 11.85 -14.71 25.50
N SER A 203 12.46 -14.32 26.61
CA SER A 203 13.71 -14.95 27.11
C SER A 203 13.58 -16.46 27.33
N ASN A 204 12.38 -17.01 27.41
CA ASN A 204 12.09 -18.43 27.56
C ASN A 204 11.73 -19.09 26.21
N LYS A 205 11.90 -18.38 25.08
CA LYS A 205 11.52 -18.79 23.74
C LYS A 205 10.02 -19.07 23.56
N LYS A 206 9.17 -18.46 24.37
CA LYS A 206 7.73 -18.56 24.26
C LYS A 206 7.23 -17.53 23.24
N GLU A 207 6.46 -17.98 22.28
CA GLU A 207 5.79 -17.11 21.31
C GLU A 207 4.71 -16.29 22.00
N VAL A 208 4.77 -14.97 21.83
CA VAL A 208 3.77 -14.04 22.34
C VAL A 208 3.19 -13.26 21.18
N LYS A 209 1.89 -13.37 20.95
CA LYS A 209 1.17 -12.45 20.07
C LYS A 209 0.97 -11.15 20.86
N LEU A 210 1.40 -10.04 20.28
CA LEU A 210 1.37 -8.75 20.92
C LEU A 210 0.21 -7.92 20.36
N HIS A 211 -0.68 -7.50 21.24
CA HIS A 211 -1.46 -6.31 21.02
C HIS A 211 -0.54 -5.10 21.20
N ASN A 212 -0.56 -4.15 20.29
CA ASN A 212 0.44 -3.07 20.30
C ASN A 212 0.35 -2.19 21.57
N ALA A 213 -0.85 -2.02 22.12
CA ALA A 213 -1.08 -1.28 23.36
C ALA A 213 -0.55 -1.99 24.61
N ASP A 214 -0.49 -3.33 24.58
CA ASP A 214 -0.09 -4.16 25.74
C ASP A 214 1.43 -4.39 25.79
N VAL A 215 2.16 -3.84 24.84
CA VAL A 215 3.60 -4.02 24.74
C VAL A 215 4.31 -3.24 25.83
N SER A 216 4.48 -3.87 26.97
CA SER A 216 5.40 -3.37 27.99
C SER A 216 6.84 -3.72 27.64
N SER A 217 7.77 -2.83 27.97
CA SER A 217 9.21 -2.97 27.70
C SER A 217 9.84 -4.29 28.17
N SER A 218 9.20 -5.02 29.08
CA SER A 218 9.67 -6.30 29.62
C SER A 218 9.64 -7.47 28.63
N PHE A 219 8.88 -7.38 27.53
CA PHE A 219 8.80 -8.43 26.50
C PHE A 219 9.90 -8.36 25.44
N PHE A 220 10.66 -7.28 25.38
CA PHE A 220 11.61 -7.00 24.32
C PHE A 220 13.07 -7.28 24.71
N GLY A 221 13.33 -8.39 25.34
CA GLY A 221 14.71 -8.79 25.69
C GLY A 221 15.67 -9.03 24.52
N ASN A 222 15.25 -8.89 23.25
CA ASN A 222 16.07 -9.26 22.10
C ASN A 222 15.84 -8.44 20.83
N THR A 223 16.86 -8.42 19.99
CA THR A 223 17.19 -7.82 18.71
C THR A 223 16.18 -8.02 17.55
N THR A 224 14.90 -8.25 17.81
CA THR A 224 13.88 -8.31 16.76
C THR A 224 13.57 -6.90 16.24
N GLU A 225 13.13 -6.78 14.99
CA GLU A 225 12.73 -5.48 14.44
C GLU A 225 11.55 -4.87 15.21
N ALA A 226 10.64 -5.70 15.71
CA ALA A 226 9.57 -5.27 16.60
C ALA A 226 10.11 -4.57 17.88
N TYR A 227 11.17 -5.12 18.50
CA TYR A 227 11.83 -4.47 19.63
C TYR A 227 12.37 -3.08 19.25
N LYS A 228 13.07 -2.97 18.12
CA LYS A 228 13.60 -1.69 17.63
C LYS A 228 12.49 -0.68 17.38
N TYR A 229 11.40 -1.13 16.78
CA TYR A 229 10.22 -0.31 16.51
C TYR A 229 9.61 0.25 17.79
N VAL A 230 9.27 -0.62 18.75
CA VAL A 230 8.66 -0.21 20.01
C VAL A 230 9.62 0.65 20.84
N SER A 231 10.90 0.29 20.92
CA SER A 231 11.90 1.12 21.61
C SER A 231 12.01 2.52 21.01
N SER A 232 11.85 2.65 19.69
CA SER A 232 11.87 3.95 19.03
C SER A 232 10.63 4.78 19.35
N ARG A 233 9.46 4.14 19.39
CA ARG A 233 8.23 4.78 19.84
C ARG A 233 8.34 5.24 21.30
N GLU A 234 8.83 4.38 22.19
CA GLU A 234 9.04 4.73 23.59
C GLU A 234 10.05 5.87 23.75
N PHE A 235 11.09 5.90 22.91
CA PHE A 235 12.01 7.04 22.87
C PHE A 235 11.26 8.33 22.51
N ALA A 236 10.45 8.34 21.46
CA ALA A 236 9.66 9.51 21.07
C ALA A 236 8.69 9.93 22.19
N VAL A 237 8.00 8.99 22.83
CA VAL A 237 7.13 9.25 24.00
C VAL A 237 7.92 9.87 25.15
N SER A 238 9.13 9.40 25.43
CA SER A 238 10.00 9.99 26.46
C SER A 238 10.43 11.43 26.15
N LYS A 239 10.33 11.85 24.87
CA LYS A 239 10.57 13.23 24.39
C LYS A 239 9.30 14.08 24.32
N GLY A 240 8.16 13.55 24.77
CA GLY A 240 6.88 14.27 24.86
C GLY A 240 5.90 13.97 23.73
N THR A 241 6.20 13.02 22.85
CA THR A 241 5.24 12.56 21.83
C THR A 241 4.04 11.91 22.48
N LYS A 242 2.82 12.33 22.12
CA LYS A 242 1.59 11.60 22.45
C LYS A 242 1.49 10.38 21.56
N TRP A 243 1.36 9.20 22.15
CA TRP A 243 1.12 7.96 21.40
C TRP A 243 -0.34 7.52 21.52
N SER A 244 -0.91 7.07 20.42
CA SER A 244 -2.25 6.47 20.32
C SER A 244 -2.22 5.31 19.34
N THR A 245 -2.94 4.24 19.65
CA THR A 245 -3.24 3.20 18.68
C THR A 245 -4.56 3.51 17.99
N ILE A 246 -4.78 2.97 16.78
CA ILE A 246 -5.98 3.24 15.99
C ILE A 246 -7.26 2.84 16.75
N ASP A 247 -7.27 1.67 17.41
CA ASP A 247 -8.40 1.21 18.23
C ASP A 247 -8.69 2.13 19.39
N SER A 248 -7.67 2.75 20.01
CA SER A 248 -7.83 3.71 21.09
C SER A 248 -8.48 5.03 20.63
N LEU A 249 -8.31 5.40 19.37
CA LEU A 249 -8.99 6.54 18.76
C LEU A 249 -10.45 6.22 18.43
N GLU A 250 -10.70 5.00 17.93
CA GLU A 250 -12.03 4.55 17.50
C GLU A 250 -12.99 4.27 18.66
N ASN A 251 -12.49 3.89 19.84
CA ASN A 251 -13.30 3.60 21.02
C ASN A 251 -14.03 4.81 21.64
N SER A 252 -13.83 5.99 21.12
CA SER A 252 -14.32 7.22 21.75
C SER A 252 -15.69 7.71 21.29
N SER A 253 -16.30 7.16 20.22
CA SER A 253 -17.60 7.64 19.70
C SER A 253 -18.23 6.72 18.66
N ALA A 254 -19.55 6.89 18.44
CA ALA A 254 -20.27 6.29 17.33
C ALA A 254 -19.85 6.95 15.99
N GLY A 255 -18.89 6.40 15.29
CA GLY A 255 -18.39 6.89 14.02
C GLY A 255 -16.89 6.71 13.84
N ASN A 256 -16.36 7.14 12.72
CA ASN A 256 -14.94 7.18 12.46
C ASN A 256 -14.29 8.35 13.23
N PRO A 257 -13.08 8.20 13.78
CA PRO A 257 -12.34 9.32 14.37
C PRO A 257 -11.97 10.35 13.30
N VAL A 258 -12.20 11.63 13.58
CA VAL A 258 -11.86 12.74 12.71
C VAL A 258 -10.97 13.73 13.44
N ILE A 259 -9.83 14.06 12.84
CA ILE A 259 -8.91 15.09 13.34
C ILE A 259 -9.01 16.30 12.42
N PRO A 260 -9.45 17.47 12.91
CA PRO A 260 -9.42 18.70 12.14
C PRO A 260 -7.97 19.15 11.93
N LEU A 261 -7.61 19.52 10.69
CA LEU A 261 -6.27 19.96 10.30
C LEU A 261 -6.23 21.43 9.89
N GLY A 262 -7.41 22.05 9.67
CA GLY A 262 -7.51 23.43 9.26
C GLY A 262 -8.92 23.77 8.75
N LYS A 263 -9.00 24.86 7.98
CA LYS A 263 -10.26 25.37 7.45
C LYS A 263 -10.78 24.45 6.34
N ASN A 264 -11.90 23.78 6.59
CA ASN A 264 -12.47 22.76 5.69
C ASN A 264 -11.46 21.66 5.30
N LEU A 265 -10.57 21.32 6.24
CA LEU A 265 -9.52 20.33 6.06
C LEU A 265 -9.51 19.42 7.29
N SER A 266 -9.55 18.10 7.06
CA SER A 266 -9.51 17.11 8.13
C SER A 266 -8.92 15.78 7.66
N MET A 267 -8.57 14.95 8.64
CA MET A 267 -8.13 13.57 8.47
C MET A 267 -9.08 12.66 9.24
N GLU A 268 -9.66 11.69 8.55
CA GLU A 268 -10.59 10.68 9.08
C GLU A 268 -9.94 9.30 9.03
N PHE A 269 -10.12 8.50 10.07
CA PHE A 269 -9.68 7.11 10.11
C PHE A 269 -10.87 6.18 9.88
N LEU A 270 -10.91 5.53 8.72
CA LEU A 270 -12.02 4.66 8.33
C LEU A 270 -11.90 3.30 9.03
N LYS A 271 -12.97 2.87 9.66
CA LYS A 271 -13.02 1.62 10.41
C LYS A 271 -12.91 0.39 9.52
N THR A 272 -12.15 -0.58 10.03
CA THR A 272 -12.22 -1.99 9.60
C THR A 272 -12.42 -2.87 10.83
N LYS A 273 -13.00 -4.06 10.67
CA LYS A 273 -13.15 -5.01 11.79
C LYS A 273 -11.82 -5.39 12.45
N TYR A 274 -10.72 -5.25 11.73
CA TYR A 274 -9.40 -5.67 12.20
C TYR A 274 -8.74 -4.68 13.13
N HIS A 275 -9.21 -3.43 13.19
CA HIS A 275 -8.74 -2.48 14.21
C HIS A 275 -9.11 -2.93 15.63
N GLU A 276 -10.25 -3.63 15.79
CA GLU A 276 -10.71 -4.14 17.09
C GLU A 276 -10.25 -5.58 17.37
N THR A 277 -10.24 -6.44 16.33
CA THR A 277 -10.04 -7.88 16.51
C THR A 277 -8.64 -8.38 16.14
N GLY A 278 -7.90 -7.57 15.41
CA GLY A 278 -6.68 -8.00 14.73
C GLY A 278 -6.93 -9.00 13.60
N SER A 279 -5.97 -9.13 12.71
CA SER A 279 -5.93 -10.11 11.62
C SER A 279 -4.68 -10.97 11.73
N THR A 280 -4.76 -12.23 11.27
CA THR A 280 -3.58 -13.10 11.11
C THR A 280 -2.75 -12.73 9.89
N GLU A 281 -3.36 -12.08 8.90
CA GLU A 281 -2.68 -11.44 7.78
C GLU A 281 -2.34 -10.01 8.18
N GLU A 282 -1.04 -9.71 8.35
CA GLU A 282 -0.56 -8.43 8.88
C GLU A 282 -1.06 -7.23 8.08
N ASN A 283 -1.12 -7.34 6.76
CA ASN A 283 -1.62 -6.29 5.88
C ASN A 283 -3.04 -5.82 6.23
N ASN A 284 -3.88 -6.74 6.72
CA ASN A 284 -5.25 -6.40 7.13
C ASN A 284 -5.35 -5.64 8.46
N ASN A 285 -4.24 -5.46 9.17
CA ASN A 285 -4.16 -4.56 10.32
C ASN A 285 -3.87 -3.09 9.91
N SER A 286 -3.80 -2.81 8.62
CA SER A 286 -3.50 -1.47 8.09
C SER A 286 -4.53 -0.42 8.54
N ILE A 287 -4.02 0.72 8.99
CA ILE A 287 -4.81 1.93 9.22
C ILE A 287 -5.26 2.50 7.87
N VAL A 288 -6.54 2.78 7.74
CA VAL A 288 -7.10 3.44 6.56
C VAL A 288 -7.34 4.90 6.87
N THR A 289 -6.72 5.78 6.10
CA THR A 289 -6.82 7.22 6.29
C THR A 289 -7.49 7.88 5.09
N LEU A 290 -8.49 8.72 5.35
CA LEU A 290 -9.19 9.54 4.38
C LEU A 290 -8.98 11.02 4.74
N PHE A 291 -8.32 11.77 3.86
CA PHE A 291 -8.24 13.22 4.00
C PHE A 291 -9.42 13.87 3.28
N HIS A 292 -9.92 14.94 3.86
CA HIS A 292 -10.97 15.78 3.30
C HIS A 292 -10.49 17.21 3.11
N GLN A 293 -10.71 17.77 1.94
CA GLN A 293 -10.57 19.20 1.65
C GLN A 293 -11.89 19.69 1.02
N GLY A 294 -12.74 20.30 1.82
CA GLY A 294 -14.13 20.54 1.43
C GLY A 294 -14.81 19.22 1.08
N ASP A 295 -15.33 19.13 -0.15
CA ASP A 295 -15.97 17.91 -0.67
C ASP A 295 -15.00 16.93 -1.34
N SER A 296 -13.71 17.31 -1.48
CA SER A 296 -12.67 16.45 -2.06
C SER A 296 -12.18 15.42 -1.04
N GLN A 297 -11.98 14.19 -1.49
CA GLN A 297 -11.50 13.06 -0.69
C GLN A 297 -10.20 12.48 -1.25
N PHE A 298 -9.29 12.04 -0.37
CA PHE A 298 -7.99 11.46 -0.70
C PHE A 298 -7.77 10.22 0.17
N LEU A 299 -7.67 9.03 -0.44
CA LEU A 299 -7.72 7.76 0.26
C LEU A 299 -6.35 7.06 0.31
N PHE A 300 -6.00 6.55 1.49
CA PHE A 300 -4.81 5.77 1.78
C PHE A 300 -5.20 4.53 2.57
N THR A 301 -5.00 3.34 2.01
CA THR A 301 -5.41 2.06 2.62
C THR A 301 -4.24 1.26 3.19
N GLY A 302 -3.02 1.83 3.22
CA GLY A 302 -1.82 1.05 3.52
C GLY A 302 -1.71 -0.14 2.56
N ASP A 303 -1.56 -1.33 3.14
CA ASP A 303 -1.48 -2.59 2.39
C ASP A 303 -2.70 -3.51 2.65
N LEU A 304 -3.83 -2.90 3.05
CA LEU A 304 -5.08 -3.60 3.30
C LEU A 304 -5.45 -4.51 2.13
N GLU A 305 -5.69 -5.80 2.38
CA GLU A 305 -5.99 -6.82 1.38
C GLU A 305 -7.49 -7.11 1.26
N GLU A 306 -7.87 -8.04 0.39
CA GLU A 306 -9.28 -8.32 0.02
C GLU A 306 -10.25 -8.37 1.20
N SER A 307 -9.91 -9.09 2.28
CA SER A 307 -10.82 -9.24 3.43
C SER A 307 -10.91 -7.95 4.28
N GLY A 308 -9.85 -7.17 4.30
CA GLY A 308 -9.82 -5.84 4.91
C GLY A 308 -10.58 -4.83 4.06
N ILE A 309 -10.39 -4.84 2.75
CA ILE A 309 -11.13 -3.99 1.80
C ILE A 309 -12.64 -4.30 1.86
N ALA A 310 -13.03 -5.58 1.89
CA ALA A 310 -14.44 -5.94 2.04
C ALA A 310 -15.02 -5.37 3.34
N SER A 311 -14.29 -5.47 4.46
CA SER A 311 -14.70 -4.88 5.74
C SER A 311 -14.75 -3.35 5.69
N LEU A 312 -13.78 -2.71 5.03
CA LEU A 312 -13.76 -1.25 4.81
C LEU A 312 -15.04 -0.78 4.10
N LEU A 313 -15.38 -1.43 2.98
CA LEU A 313 -16.55 -1.07 2.17
C LEU A 313 -17.87 -1.34 2.89
N ASP A 314 -17.94 -2.36 3.71
CA ASP A 314 -19.12 -2.72 4.51
C ASP A 314 -19.37 -1.70 5.64
N LEU A 315 -18.31 -1.36 6.39
CA LEU A 315 -18.41 -0.46 7.53
C LEU A 315 -18.45 1.03 7.17
N ASN A 316 -18.06 1.39 5.95
CA ASN A 316 -18.03 2.78 5.47
C ASN A 316 -18.88 2.96 4.19
N PRO A 317 -20.20 2.83 4.27
CA PRO A 317 -21.08 2.91 3.09
C PRO A 317 -21.07 4.29 2.42
N SER A 318 -20.66 5.34 3.13
CA SER A 318 -20.52 6.72 2.61
C SER A 318 -19.22 6.96 1.84
N LEU A 319 -18.23 6.04 1.91
CA LEU A 319 -17.03 6.14 1.09
C LEU A 319 -17.42 6.13 -0.39
N GLY A 320 -17.01 7.16 -1.11
CA GLY A 320 -17.34 7.36 -2.51
C GLY A 320 -16.14 7.84 -3.33
N HIS A 321 -16.42 8.64 -4.34
CA HIS A 321 -15.42 9.21 -5.23
C HIS A 321 -14.25 9.85 -4.50
N VAL A 322 -13.01 9.56 -4.94
CA VAL A 322 -11.80 10.17 -4.41
C VAL A 322 -10.97 10.81 -5.52
N ARG A 323 -10.36 11.94 -5.21
CA ARG A 323 -9.48 12.64 -6.16
C ARG A 323 -8.09 12.00 -6.23
N LEU A 324 -7.65 11.38 -5.15
CA LEU A 324 -6.38 10.67 -5.07
C LEU A 324 -6.58 9.35 -4.34
N PHE A 325 -6.02 8.30 -4.90
CA PHE A 325 -5.88 7.01 -4.26
C PHE A 325 -4.41 6.53 -4.34
N LYS A 326 -3.82 6.21 -3.21
CA LYS A 326 -2.59 5.43 -3.21
C LYS A 326 -2.95 3.96 -3.40
N ALA A 327 -2.53 3.35 -4.49
CA ALA A 327 -2.77 1.93 -4.75
C ALA A 327 -2.29 1.08 -3.57
N GLY A 328 -3.17 0.24 -3.05
CA GLY A 328 -2.87 -0.61 -1.90
C GLY A 328 -1.73 -1.58 -2.19
N HIS A 329 -0.93 -1.90 -1.17
CA HIS A 329 0.14 -2.90 -1.20
C HIS A 329 0.98 -2.81 -2.49
N HIS A 330 1.56 -1.63 -2.74
CA HIS A 330 2.47 -1.31 -3.85
C HIS A 330 1.93 -1.65 -5.25
N GLY A 331 0.62 -1.75 -5.40
CA GLY A 331 -0.03 -2.16 -6.66
C GLY A 331 -0.22 -3.66 -6.81
N SER A 332 -0.21 -4.42 -5.72
CA SER A 332 -0.59 -5.84 -5.69
C SER A 332 -2.08 -6.03 -5.97
N ILE A 333 -2.44 -7.15 -6.63
CA ILE A 333 -3.84 -7.40 -7.01
C ILE A 333 -4.76 -7.66 -5.80
N ASN A 334 -4.24 -8.29 -4.75
CA ASN A 334 -5.00 -8.61 -3.54
C ASN A 334 -5.42 -7.39 -2.72
N ALA A 335 -4.78 -6.24 -2.92
CA ALA A 335 -5.11 -4.97 -2.27
C ALA A 335 -5.83 -3.97 -3.18
N ASN A 336 -6.09 -4.36 -4.44
CA ASN A 336 -6.69 -3.50 -5.45
C ASN A 336 -7.88 -4.19 -6.15
N PRO A 337 -8.88 -4.72 -5.40
CA PRO A 337 -10.01 -5.39 -5.99
C PRO A 337 -10.91 -4.40 -6.74
N LYS A 338 -11.60 -4.91 -7.76
CA LYS A 338 -12.49 -4.13 -8.64
C LYS A 338 -13.56 -3.37 -7.84
N GLU A 339 -14.12 -3.98 -6.81
CA GLU A 339 -15.18 -3.44 -5.97
C GLU A 339 -14.77 -2.15 -5.26
N LEU A 340 -13.49 -2.05 -4.85
CA LEU A 340 -12.94 -0.82 -4.30
C LEU A 340 -12.94 0.28 -5.36
N TYR A 341 -12.41 0.02 -6.54
CA TYR A 341 -12.33 1.01 -7.62
C TYR A 341 -13.69 1.42 -8.15
N GLU A 342 -14.67 0.52 -8.18
CA GLU A 342 -16.07 0.84 -8.51
C GLU A 342 -16.69 1.82 -7.50
N ARG A 343 -16.32 1.72 -6.24
CA ARG A 343 -16.79 2.60 -5.17
C ARG A 343 -16.10 3.96 -5.19
N ILE A 344 -14.77 3.98 -5.30
CA ILE A 344 -13.99 5.21 -5.13
C ILE A 344 -13.71 5.97 -6.42
N THR A 345 -13.85 5.37 -7.59
CA THR A 345 -13.67 5.99 -8.92
C THR A 345 -12.56 7.06 -8.95
N PRO A 346 -11.27 6.69 -8.73
CA PRO A 346 -10.22 7.66 -8.45
C PRO A 346 -9.84 8.49 -9.69
N GLU A 347 -9.58 9.81 -9.52
CA GLU A 347 -9.05 10.69 -10.59
C GLU A 347 -7.56 10.49 -10.81
N VAL A 348 -6.80 10.29 -9.73
CA VAL A 348 -5.34 10.06 -9.74
C VAL A 348 -5.03 8.83 -8.91
N VAL A 349 -4.13 7.99 -9.41
CA VAL A 349 -3.58 6.85 -8.66
C VAL A 349 -2.07 6.98 -8.55
N THR A 350 -1.55 6.85 -7.33
CA THR A 350 -0.11 6.80 -7.08
C THR A 350 0.31 5.41 -6.61
N ILE A 351 1.49 4.98 -7.02
CA ILE A 351 2.04 3.66 -6.68
C ILE A 351 3.41 3.87 -6.02
N CYS A 352 3.51 3.58 -4.74
CA CYS A 352 4.78 3.54 -4.01
C CYS A 352 5.42 2.17 -4.22
N ALA A 353 6.15 2.01 -5.30
CA ALA A 353 6.80 0.76 -5.63
C ALA A 353 8.15 0.99 -6.30
N SER A 354 8.99 -0.01 -6.22
CA SER A 354 10.08 -0.19 -7.16
C SER A 354 9.57 -1.08 -8.29
N ALA A 355 8.99 -0.45 -9.31
CA ALA A 355 8.32 -1.16 -10.41
C ALA A 355 9.26 -2.21 -11.03
N GLY A 356 8.73 -3.39 -11.27
CA GLY A 356 9.53 -4.53 -11.73
C GLY A 356 10.16 -5.36 -10.61
N VAL A 357 9.89 -5.03 -9.34
CA VAL A 357 10.38 -5.80 -8.18
C VAL A 357 9.25 -6.65 -7.60
N SER A 358 9.55 -7.90 -7.32
CA SER A 358 8.67 -8.83 -6.61
C SER A 358 9.15 -9.00 -5.16
N GLU A 359 8.21 -9.06 -4.24
CA GLU A 359 8.49 -9.41 -2.85
C GLU A 359 8.54 -10.93 -2.64
N PHE A 360 7.79 -11.68 -3.41
CA PHE A 360 7.51 -13.09 -3.14
C PHE A 360 8.08 -14.06 -4.16
N THR A 361 8.26 -13.65 -5.42
CA THR A 361 8.68 -14.55 -6.49
C THR A 361 9.68 -13.88 -7.42
N THR A 362 10.40 -14.70 -8.21
CA THR A 362 11.24 -14.25 -9.33
C THR A 362 10.46 -14.30 -10.65
N ASP A 363 9.17 -14.55 -10.59
CA ASP A 363 8.28 -14.62 -11.74
C ASP A 363 7.91 -13.20 -12.18
N GLY A 364 8.17 -12.87 -13.43
CA GLY A 364 7.91 -11.56 -13.99
C GLY A 364 6.43 -11.16 -14.02
N GLU A 365 5.51 -12.13 -13.93
CA GLU A 365 4.08 -11.85 -13.86
C GLU A 365 3.63 -11.30 -12.51
N ASN A 366 4.37 -11.68 -11.45
CA ASN A 366 4.06 -11.30 -10.06
C ASN A 366 4.91 -10.12 -9.55
N VAL A 367 5.42 -9.26 -10.41
CA VAL A 367 6.14 -8.05 -10.00
C VAL A 367 5.20 -6.85 -9.90
N MET A 368 5.48 -5.96 -8.96
CA MET A 368 4.70 -4.74 -8.74
C MET A 368 4.92 -3.70 -9.84
N PRO A 369 3.93 -2.93 -10.25
CA PRO A 369 2.50 -3.22 -10.08
C PRO A 369 2.06 -4.38 -10.97
N TYR A 370 1.08 -5.17 -10.52
CA TYR A 370 0.57 -6.32 -11.28
C TYR A 370 -0.22 -5.87 -12.52
N GLN A 371 -0.15 -6.67 -13.61
CA GLN A 371 -0.96 -6.40 -14.81
C GLN A 371 -2.45 -6.32 -14.48
N ALA A 372 -2.97 -7.23 -13.66
CA ALA A 372 -4.37 -7.24 -13.28
C ALA A 372 -4.79 -5.97 -12.51
N THR A 373 -3.88 -5.39 -11.70
CA THR A 373 -4.11 -4.09 -11.05
C THR A 373 -4.18 -2.97 -12.07
N ILE A 374 -3.26 -2.95 -13.06
CA ILE A 374 -3.28 -1.98 -14.16
C ILE A 374 -4.59 -2.09 -14.96
N ASP A 375 -5.05 -3.31 -15.24
CA ASP A 375 -6.30 -3.55 -15.98
C ASP A 375 -7.54 -3.00 -15.26
N ILE A 376 -7.52 -2.97 -13.93
CA ILE A 376 -8.56 -2.35 -13.12
C ILE A 376 -8.43 -0.84 -13.12
N ILE A 377 -7.25 -0.30 -12.79
CA ILE A 377 -6.99 1.14 -12.72
C ILE A 377 -7.33 1.84 -14.03
N ALA A 378 -6.93 1.26 -15.16
CA ALA A 378 -7.07 1.85 -16.49
C ALA A 378 -8.53 2.15 -16.89
N LYS A 379 -9.50 1.50 -16.29
CA LYS A 379 -10.93 1.79 -16.52
C LYS A 379 -11.34 3.14 -15.93
N TYR A 380 -10.69 3.56 -14.85
CA TYR A 380 -11.03 4.77 -14.11
C TYR A 380 -10.12 5.94 -14.47
N THR A 381 -8.81 5.75 -14.47
CA THR A 381 -7.89 6.84 -14.75
C THR A 381 -6.66 6.40 -15.52
N SER A 382 -6.13 7.30 -16.37
CA SER A 382 -4.80 7.21 -16.95
C SER A 382 -3.76 8.08 -16.19
N ASN A 383 -4.20 8.87 -15.21
CA ASN A 383 -3.33 9.69 -14.35
C ASN A 383 -2.68 8.81 -13.26
N VAL A 384 -1.78 7.94 -13.67
CA VAL A 384 -1.08 6.99 -12.79
C VAL A 384 0.39 7.34 -12.73
N PHE A 385 0.92 7.48 -11.52
CA PHE A 385 2.33 7.78 -11.26
C PHE A 385 2.95 6.71 -10.37
N CYS A 386 4.22 6.39 -10.59
CA CYS A 386 4.96 5.42 -9.79
C CYS A 386 6.33 5.99 -9.38
N THR A 387 6.73 5.80 -8.13
CA THR A 387 7.95 6.44 -7.59
C THR A 387 9.21 6.00 -8.30
N THR A 388 9.51 4.70 -8.30
CA THR A 388 10.78 4.18 -8.81
C THR A 388 10.58 2.90 -9.62
N TYR A 389 11.63 2.44 -10.29
CA TYR A 389 11.72 1.08 -10.82
C TYR A 389 13.08 0.46 -10.48
N GLY A 390 13.13 -0.87 -10.38
CA GLY A 390 14.35 -1.62 -10.13
C GLY A 390 15.01 -2.10 -11.42
N ASP A 391 16.34 -2.23 -11.39
CA ASP A 391 17.06 -3.05 -12.36
C ASP A 391 16.62 -4.51 -12.23
N PHE A 392 16.98 -5.30 -13.24
CA PHE A 392 16.66 -6.74 -13.24
C PHE A 392 17.07 -7.43 -11.95
N LEU A 393 16.36 -8.53 -11.70
CA LEU A 393 16.91 -9.55 -10.80
C LEU A 393 18.18 -10.13 -11.42
N ASN A 394 19.32 -9.91 -10.80
CA ASN A 394 20.54 -10.61 -11.20
C ASN A 394 20.39 -12.12 -11.02
N SER A 395 21.33 -12.92 -11.55
CA SER A 395 21.33 -14.39 -11.46
C SER A 395 21.25 -14.97 -10.04
N LYS A 396 21.26 -14.13 -9.01
CA LYS A 396 21.14 -14.48 -7.58
C LYS A 396 19.78 -14.08 -6.98
N GLY A 397 18.85 -13.60 -7.80
CA GLY A 397 17.55 -13.11 -7.33
C GLY A 397 17.62 -11.80 -6.52
N LYS A 398 18.72 -11.05 -6.63
CA LYS A 398 18.84 -9.74 -5.99
C LYS A 398 18.45 -8.66 -6.98
N VAL A 399 17.63 -7.75 -6.51
CA VAL A 399 17.27 -6.54 -7.23
C VAL A 399 18.51 -5.66 -7.37
N GLY A 400 18.66 -5.04 -8.52
CA GLY A 400 19.75 -4.10 -8.81
C GLY A 400 19.50 -2.72 -8.18
N ASN A 401 19.95 -1.67 -8.88
CA ASN A 401 19.83 -0.31 -8.40
C ASN A 401 18.41 0.23 -8.60
N PRO A 402 17.93 1.14 -7.75
CA PRO A 402 16.71 1.89 -8.00
C PRO A 402 16.97 2.98 -9.05
N TYR A 403 15.98 3.22 -9.88
CA TYR A 403 15.92 4.36 -10.80
C TYR A 403 14.62 5.11 -10.58
N ASP A 404 14.65 6.42 -10.71
CA ASP A 404 13.43 7.21 -10.64
C ASP A 404 12.55 6.94 -11.86
N LEU A 405 11.27 6.64 -11.61
CA LEU A 405 10.24 6.68 -12.64
C LEU A 405 9.66 8.09 -12.70
N ASN A 406 8.92 8.48 -11.67
CA ASN A 406 8.54 9.87 -11.41
C ASN A 406 9.42 10.51 -10.33
N GLY A 407 10.25 9.71 -9.62
CA GLY A 407 10.98 10.14 -8.44
C GLY A 407 10.04 10.36 -7.25
N ARG A 408 10.20 11.45 -6.51
CA ARG A 408 9.18 11.89 -5.56
C ARG A 408 7.97 12.37 -6.36
N ILE A 409 6.80 11.77 -6.09
CA ILE A 409 5.54 12.21 -6.70
C ILE A 409 4.98 13.32 -5.83
N ASN A 410 4.74 14.50 -6.42
CA ASN A 410 4.24 15.66 -5.70
C ASN A 410 2.91 16.12 -6.33
N LEU A 411 1.85 16.06 -5.53
CA LEU A 411 0.50 16.48 -5.87
C LEU A 411 0.08 17.62 -4.95
N TYR A 412 -0.34 18.74 -5.52
CA TYR A 412 -0.75 19.93 -4.78
C TYR A 412 -2.22 20.23 -5.08
N TYR A 413 -3.01 20.41 -4.05
CA TYR A 413 -4.39 20.86 -4.13
C TYR A 413 -4.49 22.21 -3.44
N ASP A 414 -4.78 23.25 -4.22
CA ASP A 414 -4.83 24.63 -3.72
C ASP A 414 -6.09 24.91 -2.88
N SER A 415 -6.24 26.15 -2.41
CA SER A 415 -7.39 26.58 -1.60
C SER A 415 -8.72 26.59 -2.34
N LEU A 416 -8.72 26.41 -3.65
CA LEU A 416 -9.89 26.26 -4.51
C LEU A 416 -10.12 24.82 -4.94
N GLY A 417 -9.25 23.89 -4.53
CA GLY A 417 -9.29 22.48 -4.91
C GLY A 417 -8.69 22.19 -6.29
N ASN A 418 -7.98 23.11 -6.93
CA ASN A 418 -7.30 22.80 -8.18
C ASN A 418 -6.08 21.92 -7.89
N VAL A 419 -5.88 20.91 -8.73
CA VAL A 419 -4.73 20.00 -8.62
C VAL A 419 -3.60 20.41 -9.55
N SER A 420 -2.36 20.30 -9.08
CA SER A 420 -1.18 20.35 -9.93
C SER A 420 -0.17 19.27 -9.56
N VAL A 421 0.61 18.84 -10.54
CA VAL A 421 1.60 17.76 -10.42
C VAL A 421 2.98 18.32 -10.73
N ASN A 422 3.95 18.11 -9.84
CA ASN A 422 5.33 18.51 -10.04
C ASN A 422 6.28 17.47 -9.43
N ASN A 423 6.45 16.35 -10.12
CA ASN A 423 7.29 15.26 -9.66
C ASN A 423 8.77 15.57 -9.81
N SER A 424 9.62 15.02 -8.96
CA SER A 424 11.04 15.38 -8.91
C SER A 424 11.85 14.95 -10.12
N ALA A 425 11.45 13.88 -10.83
CA ALA A 425 12.14 13.41 -12.02
C ALA A 425 11.42 13.83 -13.32
N ASN A 426 10.13 13.52 -13.42
CA ASN A 426 9.28 13.89 -14.57
C ASN A 426 7.81 13.68 -14.24
N ASN A 427 6.92 14.29 -15.04
CA ASN A 427 5.46 14.15 -14.92
C ASN A 427 4.84 13.14 -15.90
N ILE A 428 5.65 12.22 -16.45
CA ILE A 428 5.17 11.21 -17.40
C ILE A 428 4.31 10.20 -16.65
N VAL A 429 3.08 10.00 -17.12
CA VAL A 429 2.18 8.98 -16.57
C VAL A 429 2.72 7.57 -16.81
N LEU A 430 2.40 6.64 -15.93
CA LEU A 430 2.96 5.30 -15.92
C LEU A 430 2.87 4.59 -17.28
N LYS A 431 1.73 4.67 -17.96
CA LYS A 431 1.50 4.03 -19.29
C LYS A 431 2.49 4.47 -20.37
N ASP A 432 3.00 5.71 -20.28
CA ASP A 432 3.91 6.31 -21.23
C ASP A 432 5.38 6.24 -20.78
N SER A 433 5.62 5.67 -19.60
CA SER A 433 6.96 5.60 -19.02
C SER A 433 7.86 4.60 -19.73
N VAL A 434 9.17 4.85 -19.64
CA VAL A 434 10.20 3.95 -20.20
C VAL A 434 10.15 2.56 -19.59
N TRP A 435 9.81 2.42 -18.31
CA TRP A 435 9.68 1.13 -17.67
C TRP A 435 8.48 0.34 -18.22
N PHE A 436 7.33 0.97 -18.31
CA PHE A 436 6.08 0.34 -18.72
C PHE A 436 6.19 -0.25 -20.14
N ASN A 437 6.76 0.55 -21.06
CA ASN A 437 6.88 0.23 -22.48
C ASN A 437 8.17 -0.52 -22.83
N LYS A 438 9.05 -0.79 -21.86
CA LYS A 438 10.29 -1.48 -22.11
C LYS A 438 10.02 -2.89 -22.59
N THR A 439 10.64 -3.25 -23.72
CA THR A 439 10.72 -4.61 -24.22
C THR A 439 12.07 -5.21 -23.84
N GLY A 440 12.12 -6.51 -23.69
CA GLY A 440 13.34 -7.23 -23.36
C GLY A 440 13.25 -8.00 -22.05
N ASP A 441 14.09 -8.99 -21.92
CA ASP A 441 14.09 -9.92 -20.81
C ASP A 441 14.65 -9.26 -19.54
N ILE A 442 13.79 -8.61 -18.78
CA ILE A 442 14.12 -8.17 -17.42
C ILE A 442 14.08 -9.38 -16.48
N TYR A 443 13.17 -10.29 -16.72
CA TYR A 443 13.02 -11.56 -16.00
C TYR A 443 13.04 -12.67 -17.04
N LYS A 444 13.89 -13.67 -16.89
CA LYS A 444 14.06 -14.78 -17.83
C LYS A 444 12.80 -15.55 -18.19
N THR A 445 11.69 -15.26 -17.51
CA THR A 445 10.38 -15.88 -17.69
C THR A 445 9.42 -15.02 -18.54
N VAL A 446 9.76 -13.76 -18.84
CA VAL A 446 8.92 -12.86 -19.62
C VAL A 446 9.36 -12.91 -21.10
N ASP A 447 8.40 -12.86 -22.01
CA ASP A 447 8.66 -12.78 -23.45
C ASP A 447 9.46 -11.50 -23.75
N PRO A 448 10.70 -11.60 -24.27
CA PRO A 448 11.56 -10.45 -24.51
C PRO A 448 11.01 -9.49 -25.58
N ASN A 449 9.99 -9.89 -26.33
CA ASN A 449 9.36 -9.08 -27.37
C ASN A 449 8.12 -8.33 -26.87
N LYS A 450 7.70 -8.54 -25.64
CA LYS A 450 6.55 -7.85 -25.05
C LYS A 450 7.00 -6.72 -24.11
N PRO A 451 6.21 -5.64 -23.98
CA PRO A 451 6.44 -4.62 -22.97
C PRO A 451 6.24 -5.20 -21.57
N ASN A 452 6.81 -4.54 -20.56
CA ASN A 452 6.68 -4.95 -19.15
C ASN A 452 5.23 -5.05 -18.70
N ARG A 453 4.39 -4.10 -19.17
CA ARG A 453 2.96 -4.06 -18.93
C ARG A 453 2.24 -3.63 -20.22
N THR A 454 0.96 -3.93 -20.29
CA THR A 454 0.09 -3.51 -21.38
C THR A 454 -1.03 -2.64 -20.82
N TRP A 455 -1.20 -1.44 -21.38
CA TRP A 455 -2.36 -0.62 -21.06
C TRP A 455 -3.57 -1.16 -21.84
N PRO A 456 -4.70 -1.44 -21.16
CA PRO A 456 -5.89 -1.94 -21.82
C PRO A 456 -6.42 -0.96 -22.86
N GLU A 457 -6.99 -1.50 -23.94
CA GLU A 457 -7.71 -0.70 -24.92
C GLU A 457 -8.96 -0.07 -24.29
N GLY A 458 -9.28 1.14 -24.71
CA GLY A 458 -10.44 1.86 -24.24
C GLY A 458 -10.07 3.20 -23.58
N LYS A 459 -11.10 3.97 -23.30
CA LYS A 459 -10.94 5.29 -22.69
C LYS A 459 -11.16 5.19 -21.19
N SER A 460 -10.22 5.70 -20.38
CA SER A 460 -10.39 5.85 -18.95
C SER A 460 -11.48 6.89 -18.63
N MET A 461 -12.16 6.75 -17.51
CA MET A 461 -13.16 7.71 -17.03
C MET A 461 -12.52 9.09 -16.86
N TYR A 462 -11.35 9.14 -16.26
CA TYR A 462 -10.53 10.34 -16.11
C TYR A 462 -9.27 10.20 -16.99
N SER A 463 -9.26 10.84 -18.13
CA SER A 463 -8.12 10.85 -19.05
C SER A 463 -7.59 12.25 -19.28
N ASP A 464 -6.26 12.38 -19.25
CA ASP A 464 -5.47 13.33 -20.02
C ASP A 464 -5.53 14.81 -19.70
N SER A 465 -5.83 15.26 -18.47
CA SER A 465 -5.59 16.68 -18.20
C SER A 465 -5.53 17.06 -16.72
N LEU A 466 -4.56 16.47 -16.00
CA LEU A 466 -4.08 17.21 -14.83
C LEU A 466 -3.25 18.40 -15.33
N PRO A 467 -3.50 19.63 -14.86
CA PRO A 467 -2.66 20.75 -15.22
C PRO A 467 -1.23 20.45 -14.73
N LEU A 468 -0.36 20.16 -15.68
CA LEU A 468 1.08 20.03 -15.46
C LEU A 468 1.62 21.45 -15.37
N HIS A 469 2.04 21.90 -14.19
CA HIS A 469 2.83 23.11 -14.08
C HIS A 469 4.27 22.77 -14.52
N ALA A 470 4.75 23.48 -15.54
CA ALA A 470 6.12 23.43 -16.02
C ALA A 470 7.07 24.06 -14.99
#